data_28fa4be62fb05418ceffd25fc5c279ef
#
_entry.id   28fa4be62fb05418ceffd25fc5c279ef
#
_cell.length_a   1.000
_cell.length_b   1.000
_cell.length_c   1.000
_cell.angle_alpha   90.00
_cell.angle_beta   90.00
_cell.angle_gamma   90.00
#
_symmetry.space_group_name_H-M   'P 1'
#
loop_
_entity.id
_entity.type
_entity.pdbx_description
1 polymer ?
#
loop_
_entity_poly.entity_id
_entity_poly.type
_entity_poly.pdbx_seq_one_letter_code
_entity_poly.pdbx_strand_id
1 'polypeptide(L)'
;MRSDDGRETYYVSVGGKEIVKDKGATPWEFEIRANEEELYRLQDLFEELASLEEAEMLHFTRHPFGTASTEQVSAATADVTARIYSLLHELGTPETKAFIERMRLS
;
A
#
# COMPACT_ATOMS: atom_id res chain seq x y z
N MET A 1 27.51 -8.98 12.11
CA MET A 1 26.44 -9.80 11.86
C MET A 1 25.12 -9.09 11.70
N ARG A 2 24.28 -9.63 10.91
CA ARG A 2 23.11 -8.97 10.64
C ARG A 2 22.01 -9.61 11.31
N SER A 3 21.37 -8.96 12.17
CA SER A 3 20.33 -9.56 12.95
C SER A 3 18.96 -9.45 12.28
N ASP A 4 18.90 -8.76 11.16
CA ASP A 4 17.62 -8.51 10.53
C ASP A 4 17.38 -9.35 9.29
N ASP A 5 18.14 -10.41 9.11
CA ASP A 5 17.91 -11.40 8.07
C ASP A 5 17.78 -10.79 6.69
N GLY A 6 18.64 -9.85 6.37
CA GLY A 6 18.66 -9.24 5.06
C GLY A 6 17.65 -8.15 4.86
N ARG A 7 16.97 -7.73 5.93
CA ARG A 7 16.02 -6.64 5.81
C ARG A 7 16.74 -5.31 5.68
N GLU A 8 16.19 -4.45 4.86
CA GLU A 8 16.69 -3.12 4.65
C GLU A 8 15.57 -2.11 4.85
N THR A 9 15.98 -0.86 5.08
CA THR A 9 15.02 0.21 5.29
C THR A 9 14.53 0.74 3.95
N TYR A 10 13.22 0.89 3.83
CA TYR A 10 12.58 1.48 2.67
C TYR A 10 11.57 2.52 3.12
N TYR A 11 11.29 3.45 2.22
CA TYR A 11 10.35 4.53 2.48
C TYR A 11 9.20 4.41 1.47
N VAL A 12 7.98 4.42 1.99
CA VAL A 12 6.80 4.04 1.21
C VAL A 12 5.85 5.21 1.13
N SER A 13 5.40 5.51 -0.08
CA SER A 13 4.32 6.44 -0.33
C SER A 13 3.14 5.64 -0.85
N VAL A 14 2.07 5.56 -0.05
CA VAL A 14 0.88 4.82 -0.48
C VAL A 14 0.17 5.57 -1.59
N GLY A 15 0.04 6.89 -1.46
CA GLY A 15 -0.60 7.69 -2.48
C GLY A 15 0.11 7.61 -3.82
N GLY A 16 1.45 7.61 -3.80
CA GLY A 16 2.23 7.49 -5.03
C GLY A 16 2.50 6.07 -5.46
N LYS A 17 2.17 5.11 -4.61
CA LYS A 17 2.46 3.69 -4.85
C LYS A 17 3.95 3.48 -5.13
N GLU A 18 4.78 4.13 -4.33
CA GLU A 18 6.24 4.10 -4.51
C GLU A 18 6.93 3.54 -3.28
N ILE A 19 7.99 2.81 -3.54
CA ILE A 19 8.86 2.26 -2.49
C ILE A 19 10.28 2.63 -2.89
N VAL A 20 10.97 3.40 -2.05
CA VAL A 20 12.30 3.89 -2.38
C VAL A 20 13.25 3.63 -1.22
N LYS A 21 14.53 3.53 -1.53
CA LYS A 21 15.57 3.39 -0.51
C LYS A 21 16.11 4.74 -0.05
N ASP A 22 16.00 5.75 -0.88
CA ASP A 22 16.53 7.08 -0.59
C ASP A 22 15.44 7.92 0.06
N LYS A 23 15.67 8.28 1.31
CA LYS A 23 14.71 9.05 2.08
C LYS A 23 14.32 10.37 1.41
N GLY A 24 15.21 10.93 0.62
CA GLY A 24 14.96 12.19 -0.06
C GLY A 24 14.42 12.08 -1.46
N ALA A 25 14.21 10.87 -1.97
CA ALA A 25 13.85 10.68 -3.37
C ALA A 25 12.41 11.09 -3.68
N THR A 26 11.51 10.95 -2.73
CA THR A 26 10.10 11.23 -2.94
C THR A 26 9.45 11.53 -1.59
N PRO A 27 8.34 12.27 -1.56
CA PRO A 27 7.58 12.38 -0.31
C PRO A 27 7.08 10.99 0.09
N TRP A 28 7.26 10.63 1.35
CA TRP A 28 6.88 9.31 1.83
C TRP A 28 6.14 9.44 3.16
N GLU A 29 5.40 8.40 3.49
CA GLU A 29 4.57 8.39 4.69
C GLU A 29 5.01 7.37 5.71
N PHE A 30 5.57 6.25 5.25
CA PHE A 30 5.87 5.14 6.16
C PHE A 30 7.28 4.61 5.94
N GLU A 31 7.98 4.41 7.03
CA GLU A 31 9.28 3.76 7.00
C GLU A 31 9.10 2.30 7.38
N ILE A 32 9.65 1.40 6.58
CA ILE A 32 9.54 -0.04 6.82
C ILE A 32 10.90 -0.70 6.74
N ARG A 33 10.96 -1.90 7.25
CA ARG A 33 12.13 -2.76 7.06
C ARG A 33 11.66 -4.06 6.42
N ALA A 34 12.27 -4.41 5.30
CA ALA A 34 11.78 -5.52 4.51
C ALA A 34 12.93 -6.24 3.85
N ASN A 35 12.80 -7.56 3.72
CA ASN A 35 13.68 -8.32 2.85
C ASN A 35 13.09 -8.31 1.44
N GLU A 36 13.78 -8.98 0.53
CA GLU A 36 13.42 -8.94 -0.88
C GLU A 36 12.02 -9.52 -1.12
N GLU A 37 11.73 -10.62 -0.46
CA GLU A 37 10.44 -11.28 -0.63
C GLU A 37 9.29 -10.42 -0.11
N GLU A 38 9.50 -9.80 1.04
CA GLU A 38 8.50 -8.92 1.62
C GLU A 38 8.28 -7.68 0.74
N LEU A 39 9.37 -7.17 0.18
CA LEU A 39 9.29 -6.04 -0.73
C LEU A 39 8.46 -6.38 -1.96
N TYR A 40 8.68 -7.57 -2.53
CA TYR A 40 7.91 -8.00 -3.70
C TYR A 40 6.43 -8.12 -3.38
N ARG A 41 6.10 -8.60 -2.18
CA ARG A 41 4.70 -8.69 -1.79
C ARG A 41 4.04 -7.32 -1.75
N LEU A 42 4.74 -6.34 -1.23
CA LEU A 42 4.19 -4.99 -1.19
C LEU A 42 4.06 -4.40 -2.59
N GLN A 43 5.05 -4.64 -3.45
CA GLN A 43 4.97 -4.19 -4.83
C GLN A 43 3.80 -4.81 -5.57
N ASP A 44 3.57 -6.10 -5.35
CA ASP A 44 2.44 -6.79 -5.98
C ASP A 44 1.11 -6.16 -5.56
N LEU A 45 0.98 -5.82 -4.27
CA LEU A 45 -0.24 -5.18 -3.80
C LEU A 45 -0.43 -3.80 -4.42
N PHE A 46 0.64 -3.04 -4.57
CA PHE A 46 0.55 -1.74 -5.23
C PHE A 46 0.15 -1.88 -6.69
N GLU A 47 0.68 -2.89 -7.38
CA GLU A 47 0.29 -3.14 -8.76
C GLU A 47 -1.18 -3.53 -8.87
N GLU A 48 -1.62 -4.35 -7.93
CA GLU A 48 -3.02 -4.75 -7.90
C GLU A 48 -3.92 -3.54 -7.64
N LEU A 49 -3.52 -2.68 -6.72
CA LEU A 49 -4.28 -1.46 -6.44
C LEU A 49 -4.35 -0.56 -7.66
N ALA A 50 -3.22 -0.38 -8.34
CA ALA A 50 -3.18 0.45 -9.53
C ALA A 50 -4.11 -0.09 -10.62
N SER A 51 -4.12 -1.40 -10.80
CA SER A 51 -5.01 -2.02 -11.78
C SER A 51 -6.47 -1.82 -11.43
N LEU A 52 -6.80 -1.95 -10.13
CA LEU A 52 -8.18 -1.77 -9.69
C LEU A 52 -8.62 -0.32 -9.84
N GLU A 53 -7.74 0.62 -9.55
CA GLU A 53 -8.07 2.04 -9.72
C GLU A 53 -8.28 2.38 -11.18
N GLU A 54 -7.49 1.79 -12.05
CA GLU A 54 -7.68 1.97 -13.49
C GLU A 54 -9.00 1.40 -13.94
N ALA A 55 -9.35 0.23 -13.43
CA ALA A 55 -10.63 -0.40 -13.74
C ALA A 55 -11.80 0.45 -13.25
N GLU A 56 -11.67 1.05 -12.06
CA GLU A 56 -12.68 1.96 -11.55
C GLU A 56 -12.88 3.15 -12.47
N MET A 57 -11.79 3.73 -12.91
CA MET A 57 -11.85 4.87 -13.81
C MET A 57 -12.55 4.52 -15.13
N LEU A 58 -12.20 3.36 -15.69
CA LEU A 58 -12.86 2.90 -16.92
C LEU A 58 -14.32 2.61 -16.69
N HIS A 59 -14.66 2.05 -15.54
CA HIS A 59 -16.05 1.76 -15.21
C HIS A 59 -16.87 3.05 -15.17
N PHE A 60 -16.36 4.07 -14.47
CA PHE A 60 -17.07 5.35 -14.38
C PHE A 60 -17.19 6.03 -15.74
N THR A 61 -16.19 5.86 -16.58
CA THR A 61 -16.25 6.43 -17.93
C THR A 61 -17.36 5.79 -18.75
N ARG A 62 -17.57 4.50 -18.60
CA ARG A 62 -18.58 3.76 -19.36
C ARG A 62 -19.96 3.79 -18.72
N HIS A 63 -20.01 3.95 -17.41
CA HIS A 63 -21.24 3.90 -16.63
C HIS A 63 -21.28 5.08 -15.67
N PRO A 64 -21.41 6.29 -16.21
CA PRO A 64 -21.22 7.50 -15.38
C PRO A 64 -22.28 7.68 -14.30
N PHE A 65 -23.42 6.99 -14.42
CA PHE A 65 -24.47 7.14 -13.42
C PHE A 65 -24.44 6.04 -12.37
N GLY A 66 -23.40 5.22 -12.39
CA GLY A 66 -23.24 4.18 -11.40
C GLY A 66 -24.20 3.03 -11.59
N THR A 67 -23.77 1.88 -11.17
CA THR A 67 -24.59 0.67 -11.16
C THR A 67 -24.18 -0.11 -9.93
N ALA A 68 -24.84 -1.25 -9.70
CA ALA A 68 -24.48 -2.12 -8.60
C ALA A 68 -23.02 -2.57 -8.69
N SER A 69 -22.47 -2.68 -9.90
CA SER A 69 -21.08 -3.10 -10.05
C SER A 69 -20.09 -2.06 -9.53
N THR A 70 -20.48 -0.80 -9.42
CA THR A 70 -19.62 0.22 -8.87
C THR A 70 -19.24 -0.10 -7.43
N GLU A 71 -20.18 -0.57 -6.63
CA GLU A 71 -19.90 -0.95 -5.27
C GLU A 71 -18.91 -2.10 -5.18
N GLN A 72 -19.04 -3.07 -6.10
CA GLN A 72 -18.12 -4.21 -6.11
C GLN A 72 -16.71 -3.78 -6.44
N VAL A 73 -16.54 -2.87 -7.39
CA VAL A 73 -15.23 -2.36 -7.76
C VAL A 73 -14.61 -1.62 -6.58
N SER A 74 -15.40 -0.77 -5.92
CA SER A 74 -14.92 -0.02 -4.77
C SER A 74 -14.56 -0.93 -3.60
N ALA A 75 -15.32 -2.01 -3.40
CA ALA A 75 -15.05 -2.96 -2.35
C ALA A 75 -13.72 -3.68 -2.58
N ALA A 76 -13.43 -4.03 -3.85
CA ALA A 76 -12.15 -4.67 -4.17
C ALA A 76 -10.98 -3.73 -3.89
N THR A 77 -11.12 -2.46 -4.25
CA THR A 77 -10.09 -1.47 -4.00
C THR A 77 -9.85 -1.31 -2.49
N ALA A 78 -10.93 -1.25 -1.72
CA ALA A 78 -10.83 -1.12 -0.27
C ALA A 78 -10.15 -2.33 0.35
N ASP A 79 -10.44 -3.52 -0.17
CA ASP A 79 -9.82 -4.75 0.34
C ASP A 79 -8.31 -4.74 0.11
N VAL A 80 -7.88 -4.39 -1.10
CA VAL A 80 -6.44 -4.34 -1.39
C VAL A 80 -5.76 -3.26 -0.56
N THR A 81 -6.40 -2.11 -0.41
CA THR A 81 -5.86 -1.05 0.42
C THR A 81 -5.67 -1.53 1.86
N ALA A 82 -6.65 -2.26 2.39
CA ALA A 82 -6.54 -2.80 3.75
C ALA A 82 -5.37 -3.77 3.85
N ARG A 83 -5.15 -4.59 2.83
CA ARG A 83 -4.02 -5.52 2.83
C ARG A 83 -2.68 -4.78 2.79
N ILE A 84 -2.62 -3.68 2.05
CA ILE A 84 -1.42 -2.86 2.00
C ILE A 84 -1.11 -2.34 3.40
N TYR A 85 -2.09 -1.77 4.10
CA TYR A 85 -1.86 -1.23 5.43
C TYR A 85 -1.53 -2.33 6.44
N SER A 86 -2.11 -3.52 6.30
CA SER A 86 -1.75 -4.64 7.15
C SER A 86 -0.29 -5.03 6.96
N LEU A 87 0.17 -5.07 5.72
CA LEU A 87 1.57 -5.41 5.46
C LEU A 87 2.50 -4.29 5.95
N LEU A 88 2.12 -3.04 5.72
CA LEU A 88 2.91 -1.91 6.24
C LEU A 88 3.02 -1.96 7.76
N HIS A 89 1.95 -2.36 8.43
CA HIS A 89 2.01 -2.53 9.88
C HIS A 89 2.98 -3.64 10.25
N GLU A 90 2.91 -4.75 9.55
CA GLU A 90 3.80 -5.88 9.82
C GLU A 90 5.26 -5.52 9.64
N LEU A 91 5.58 -4.78 8.57
CA LEU A 91 6.97 -4.47 8.21
C LEU A 91 7.46 -3.16 8.80
N GLY A 92 6.58 -2.36 9.36
CA GLY A 92 6.90 -1.00 9.75
C GLY A 92 7.81 -0.90 10.96
N THR A 93 8.48 0.24 11.07
CA THR A 93 9.17 0.61 12.30
C THR A 93 8.15 0.82 13.41
N PRO A 94 8.60 0.90 14.67
CA PRO A 94 7.64 1.16 15.76
C PRO A 94 6.78 2.40 15.54
N GLU A 95 7.34 3.46 14.98
CA GLU A 95 6.57 4.66 14.69
C GLU A 95 5.50 4.41 13.64
N THR A 96 5.86 3.66 12.60
CA THR A 96 4.91 3.32 11.55
C THR A 96 3.78 2.46 12.10
N LYS A 97 4.12 1.45 12.92
CA LYS A 97 3.11 0.61 13.52
C LYS A 97 2.14 1.41 14.37
N ALA A 98 2.69 2.31 15.20
CA ALA A 98 1.85 3.13 16.08
C ALA A 98 0.93 4.04 15.28
N PHE A 99 1.45 4.62 14.20
CA PHE A 99 0.65 5.50 13.37
C PHE A 99 -0.51 4.76 12.73
N ILE A 100 -0.23 3.59 12.17
CA ILE A 100 -1.27 2.79 11.51
C ILE A 100 -2.32 2.33 12.51
N GLU A 101 -1.87 1.94 13.72
CA GLU A 101 -2.81 1.54 14.77
C GLU A 101 -3.76 2.67 15.13
N ARG A 102 -3.24 3.90 15.21
CA ARG A 102 -4.09 5.05 15.47
C ARG A 102 -5.09 5.29 14.35
N MET A 103 -4.67 5.10 13.12
CA MET A 103 -5.56 5.24 11.98
C MET A 103 -6.73 4.26 12.06
N ARG A 104 -6.44 3.03 12.45
CA ARG A 104 -7.47 1.99 12.51
C ARG A 104 -8.47 2.22 13.62
N LEU A 105 -8.05 2.91 14.67
CA LEU A 105 -8.91 3.14 15.81
C LEU A 105 -9.79 4.37 15.66
N SER A 106 -9.53 5.18 14.66
CA SER A 106 -10.31 6.42 14.46
C SER A 106 -11.62 6.20 13.74
#